data_368902ca7c920c25f23d4e0cdd4c8656
#
_entry.id   368902ca7c920c25f23d4e0cdd4c8656
#
_cell.length_a   1.000
_cell.length_b   1.000
_cell.length_c   1.000
_cell.angle_alpha   90.00
_cell.angle_beta   90.00
_cell.angle_gamma   90.00
#
_symmetry.space_group_name_H-M   'P 1'
#
loop_
_entity.id
_entity.type
_entity.pdbx_description
1 polymer ?
#
loop_
_entity_poly.entity_id
_entity_poly.type
_entity_poly.pdbx_seq_one_letter_code
_entity_poly.pdbx_strand_id
1 'polypeptide(L)'
;MIKRKQKKSNNLGEIFDKHVKHEFIDHDVEATMKTMINEPIVHNVPVLTGGVGFGNVFNFYKNQFVGKMPDDTKITRISRTVGKDQVVDELILSFTHDIEIKSMLPGISPTGRYVELPHVVVMKFEGNKILHEHIYWDQASLLVQIGLIDSKSLPITGIEQARNLLKLSKSNRKKFK
;
A
#
# COMPACT_ATOMS: atom_id res chain seq x y z
N MET A 1 -33.32 31.54 14.37
CA MET A 1 -32.95 30.40 13.49
C MET A 1 -31.43 30.31 13.38
N ILE A 2 -30.82 29.41 14.11
CA ILE A 2 -29.37 29.22 14.08
C ILE A 2 -29.08 28.32 12.89
N LYS A 3 -28.47 28.84 11.82
CA LYS A 3 -27.96 28.05 10.69
C LYS A 3 -26.83 27.16 11.21
N ARG A 4 -27.10 25.88 11.42
CA ARG A 4 -26.04 24.88 11.59
C ARG A 4 -25.15 24.90 10.34
N LYS A 5 -23.93 25.42 10.46
CA LYS A 5 -22.88 25.21 9.44
C LYS A 5 -22.71 23.70 9.27
N GLN A 6 -23.09 23.17 8.13
CA GLN A 6 -22.69 21.80 7.74
C GLN A 6 -21.16 21.74 7.77
N LYS A 7 -20.62 20.98 8.71
CA LYS A 7 -19.21 20.63 8.75
C LYS A 7 -18.95 19.86 7.45
N LYS A 8 -18.15 20.42 6.54
CA LYS A 8 -17.70 19.72 5.34
C LYS A 8 -17.15 18.36 5.80
N SER A 9 -17.79 17.26 5.42
CA SER A 9 -17.26 15.92 5.72
C SER A 9 -15.91 15.86 5.04
N ASN A 10 -14.86 15.59 5.81
CA ASN A 10 -13.53 15.41 5.28
C ASN A 10 -13.58 14.18 4.35
N ASN A 11 -13.20 14.35 3.10
CA ASN A 11 -13.09 13.25 2.17
C ASN A 11 -11.78 12.49 2.47
N LEU A 12 -11.83 11.55 3.41
CA LEU A 12 -10.66 10.76 3.80
C LEU A 12 -10.04 10.01 2.63
N GLY A 13 -10.87 9.61 1.65
CA GLY A 13 -10.39 8.99 0.41
C GLY A 13 -9.51 9.91 -0.43
N GLU A 14 -9.84 11.21 -0.49
CA GLU A 14 -9.00 12.19 -1.20
C GLU A 14 -7.66 12.43 -0.48
N ILE A 15 -7.66 12.40 0.86
CA ILE A 15 -6.42 12.54 1.64
C ILE A 15 -5.53 11.31 1.41
N PHE A 16 -6.12 10.11 1.41
CA PHE A 16 -5.46 8.86 1.05
C PHE A 16 -4.82 8.96 -0.35
N ASP A 17 -5.62 9.33 -1.36
CA ASP A 17 -5.14 9.43 -2.75
C ASP A 17 -4.02 10.48 -2.89
N LYS A 18 -4.10 11.59 -2.16
CA LYS A 18 -3.06 12.62 -2.13
C LYS A 18 -1.76 12.09 -1.51
N HIS A 19 -1.86 11.33 -0.42
CA HIS A 19 -0.71 10.71 0.24
C HIS A 19 0.03 9.76 -0.71
N VAL A 20 -0.70 8.80 -1.28
CA VAL A 20 -0.15 7.83 -2.25
C VAL A 20 0.42 8.53 -3.49
N LYS A 21 -0.18 9.65 -3.94
CA LYS A 21 0.37 10.44 -5.04
C LYS A 21 1.76 10.99 -4.69
N HIS A 22 1.95 11.52 -3.48
CA HIS A 22 3.26 12.03 -3.05
C HIS A 22 4.30 10.93 -2.96
N GLU A 23 3.90 9.70 -2.59
CA GLU A 23 4.80 8.54 -2.50
C GLU A 23 5.25 8.02 -3.86
N PHE A 24 4.28 7.80 -4.79
CA PHE A 24 4.51 7.04 -6.03
C PHE A 24 4.62 7.89 -7.29
N ILE A 25 4.17 9.14 -7.26
CA ILE A 25 4.17 10.03 -8.44
C ILE A 25 5.11 11.22 -8.24
N ASP A 26 4.91 11.95 -7.13
CA ASP A 26 5.68 13.17 -6.87
C ASP A 26 7.06 12.84 -6.28
N HIS A 27 7.22 11.66 -5.67
CA HIS A 27 8.39 11.20 -4.92
C HIS A 27 8.86 12.24 -3.88
N ASP A 28 7.90 12.87 -3.20
CA ASP A 28 8.13 13.98 -2.25
C ASP A 28 7.88 13.51 -0.81
N VAL A 29 8.96 13.20 -0.10
CA VAL A 29 8.94 12.73 1.29
C VAL A 29 8.32 13.78 2.23
N GLU A 30 8.66 15.07 2.05
CA GLU A 30 8.13 16.13 2.92
C GLU A 30 6.64 16.36 2.69
N ALA A 31 6.18 16.30 1.44
CA ALA A 31 4.75 16.39 1.13
C ALA A 31 3.99 15.17 1.66
N THR A 32 4.57 13.96 1.58
CA THR A 32 4.02 12.74 2.18
C THR A 32 3.85 12.91 3.69
N MET A 33 4.91 13.31 4.41
CA MET A 33 4.88 13.55 5.85
C MET A 33 3.88 14.64 6.26
N LYS A 34 3.68 15.67 5.45
CA LYS A 34 2.68 16.73 5.71
C LYS A 34 1.24 16.23 5.70
N THR A 35 0.96 15.07 5.14
CA THR A 35 -0.39 14.45 5.21
C THR A 35 -0.62 13.71 6.53
N MET A 36 0.42 13.45 7.31
CA MET A 36 0.39 12.69 8.55
C MET A 36 0.35 13.59 9.79
N ILE A 37 0.02 13.02 10.96
CA ILE A 37 0.15 13.67 12.27
C ILE A 37 1.63 13.80 12.67
N ASN A 38 1.91 14.44 13.82
CA ASN A 38 3.29 14.63 14.30
C ASN A 38 3.97 13.32 14.72
N GLU A 39 3.21 12.36 15.26
CA GLU A 39 3.73 11.05 15.69
C GLU A 39 3.06 9.92 14.90
N PRO A 40 3.36 9.79 13.59
CA PRO A 40 2.71 8.81 12.73
C PRO A 40 3.29 7.41 12.92
N ILE A 41 2.54 6.41 12.44
CA ILE A 41 3.01 5.03 12.35
C ILE A 41 2.85 4.56 10.90
N VAL A 42 3.91 3.96 10.35
CA VAL A 42 3.87 3.18 9.10
C VAL A 42 4.37 1.78 9.40
N HIS A 43 3.63 0.77 8.99
CA HIS A 43 3.97 -0.60 9.32
C HIS A 43 3.66 -1.57 8.17
N ASN A 44 4.69 -2.08 7.54
CA ASN A 44 4.64 -3.20 6.59
C ASN A 44 4.62 -4.50 7.39
N VAL A 45 3.43 -5.04 7.60
CA VAL A 45 3.18 -6.13 8.55
C VAL A 45 4.01 -7.40 8.26
N PRO A 46 4.16 -7.86 6.99
CA PRO A 46 4.87 -9.12 6.72
C PRO A 46 6.36 -9.11 7.03
N VAL A 47 7.02 -7.95 6.98
CA VAL A 47 8.48 -7.84 7.10
C VAL A 47 8.94 -6.86 8.19
N LEU A 48 8.00 -6.28 8.94
CA LEU A 48 8.22 -5.37 10.06
C LEU A 48 9.03 -4.11 9.68
N THR A 49 9.01 -3.69 8.41
CA THR A 49 9.59 -2.42 7.97
C THR A 49 8.61 -1.27 8.16
N GLY A 50 9.12 -0.05 8.21
CA GLY A 50 8.33 1.15 8.51
C GLY A 50 8.93 1.96 9.64
N GLY A 51 8.10 2.58 10.48
CA GLY A 51 8.55 3.38 11.60
C GLY A 51 7.43 3.82 12.53
N VAL A 52 7.81 4.23 13.74
CA VAL A 52 6.95 4.85 14.74
C VAL A 52 7.54 6.21 15.11
N GLY A 53 6.70 7.26 15.06
CA GLY A 53 7.11 8.64 15.28
C GLY A 53 7.74 9.29 14.04
N PHE A 54 7.73 10.65 14.03
CA PHE A 54 8.11 11.44 12.86
C PHE A 54 9.49 11.04 12.30
N GLY A 55 10.51 10.98 13.13
CA GLY A 55 11.89 10.74 12.68
C GLY A 55 12.08 9.37 12.02
N ASN A 56 11.49 8.32 12.61
CA ASN A 56 11.62 6.96 12.07
C ASN A 56 10.80 6.80 10.78
N VAL A 57 9.59 7.36 10.71
CA VAL A 57 8.75 7.33 9.49
C VAL A 57 9.39 8.14 8.37
N PHE A 58 9.92 9.33 8.68
CA PHE A 58 10.66 10.13 7.70
C PHE A 58 11.87 9.36 7.13
N ASN A 59 12.66 8.73 8.01
CA ASN A 59 13.82 7.93 7.59
C ASN A 59 13.41 6.72 6.74
N PHE A 60 12.32 6.04 7.09
CA PHE A 60 11.78 4.95 6.29
C PHE A 60 11.39 5.43 4.89
N TYR A 61 10.58 6.48 4.79
CA TYR A 61 10.17 7.03 3.50
C TYR A 61 11.37 7.45 2.65
N LYS A 62 12.30 8.21 3.22
CA LYS A 62 13.45 8.75 2.51
C LYS A 62 14.41 7.66 2.00
N ASN A 63 14.66 6.64 2.81
CA ASN A 63 15.76 5.70 2.55
C ASN A 63 15.29 4.33 2.02
N GLN A 64 13.98 3.99 2.16
CA GLN A 64 13.52 2.64 1.87
C GLN A 64 12.28 2.58 0.98
N PHE A 65 11.52 3.68 0.78
CA PHE A 65 10.22 3.60 0.13
C PHE A 65 9.98 4.64 -0.97
N VAL A 66 9.94 5.95 -0.65
CA VAL A 66 9.59 7.00 -1.63
C VAL A 66 10.68 7.13 -2.70
N GLY A 67 10.30 6.89 -3.96
CA GLY A 67 11.25 6.85 -5.07
C GLY A 67 12.25 5.68 -5.01
N LYS A 68 11.89 4.59 -4.30
CA LYS A 68 12.72 3.38 -4.16
C LYS A 68 12.01 2.12 -4.66
N MET A 69 10.90 2.28 -5.33
CA MET A 69 10.20 1.20 -6.03
C MET A 69 10.67 1.14 -7.50
N PRO A 70 10.57 -0.02 -8.16
CA PRO A 70 10.83 -0.14 -9.61
C PRO A 70 10.04 0.86 -10.44
N ASP A 71 10.60 1.33 -11.56
CA ASP A 71 9.98 2.37 -12.42
C ASP A 71 8.66 1.92 -13.04
N ASP A 72 8.47 0.61 -13.25
CA ASP A 72 7.24 0.01 -13.80
C ASP A 72 6.18 -0.28 -12.74
N THR A 73 6.38 0.17 -11.49
CA THR A 73 5.45 -0.05 -10.39
C THR A 73 4.08 0.52 -10.70
N LYS A 74 3.05 -0.33 -10.58
CA LYS A 74 1.66 0.03 -10.84
C LYS A 74 0.75 -0.39 -9.71
N ILE A 75 -0.13 0.51 -9.30
CA ILE A 75 -1.20 0.27 -8.32
C ILE A 75 -2.53 0.12 -9.07
N THR A 76 -3.22 -0.99 -8.88
CA THR A 76 -4.55 -1.23 -9.42
C THR A 76 -5.54 -1.45 -8.27
N ARG A 77 -6.32 -0.43 -7.92
CA ARG A 77 -7.32 -0.52 -6.85
C ARG A 77 -8.49 -1.41 -7.26
N ILE A 78 -8.80 -2.39 -6.42
CA ILE A 78 -9.91 -3.32 -6.55
C ILE A 78 -11.16 -2.74 -5.87
N SER A 79 -11.01 -2.36 -4.60
CA SER A 79 -12.09 -1.79 -3.80
C SER A 79 -11.56 -0.78 -2.80
N ARG A 80 -12.47 0.07 -2.28
CA ARG A 80 -12.22 1.00 -1.18
C ARG A 80 -13.39 1.02 -0.23
N THR A 81 -13.11 0.94 1.04
CA THR A 81 -14.08 1.20 2.12
C THR A 81 -13.68 2.45 2.87
N VAL A 82 -14.60 3.42 2.98
CA VAL A 82 -14.40 4.65 3.74
C VAL A 82 -15.29 4.62 4.97
N GLY A 83 -14.67 4.54 6.15
CA GLY A 83 -15.33 4.61 7.44
C GLY A 83 -15.35 6.04 8.00
N LYS A 84 -15.69 6.15 9.29
CA LYS A 84 -15.77 7.46 9.99
C LYS A 84 -14.40 8.13 10.10
N ASP A 85 -13.36 7.35 10.35
CA ASP A 85 -12.00 7.79 10.63
C ASP A 85 -10.93 6.81 10.08
N GLN A 86 -11.33 5.96 9.15
CA GLN A 86 -10.46 4.94 8.55
C GLN A 86 -10.83 4.72 7.09
N VAL A 87 -9.84 4.51 6.26
CA VAL A 87 -9.97 4.06 4.86
C VAL A 87 -9.23 2.75 4.71
N VAL A 88 -9.84 1.79 4.02
CA VAL A 88 -9.22 0.53 3.63
C VAL A 88 -9.27 0.40 2.12
N ASP A 89 -8.10 0.23 1.52
CA ASP A 89 -7.96 -0.11 0.10
C ASP A 89 -7.53 -1.56 -0.07
N GLU A 90 -8.23 -2.25 -0.94
CA GLU A 90 -7.81 -3.52 -1.53
C GLU A 90 -7.27 -3.22 -2.93
N LEU A 91 -6.05 -3.62 -3.20
CA LEU A 91 -5.36 -3.30 -4.44
C LEU A 91 -4.42 -4.42 -4.91
N ILE A 92 -3.99 -4.35 -6.16
CA ILE A 92 -2.87 -5.13 -6.69
C ILE A 92 -1.71 -4.17 -6.91
N LEU A 93 -0.56 -4.48 -6.31
CA LEU A 93 0.72 -3.87 -6.62
C LEU A 93 1.44 -4.77 -7.63
N SER A 94 1.90 -4.20 -8.74
CA SER A 94 2.69 -4.93 -9.73
C SER A 94 3.97 -4.20 -10.07
N PHE A 95 5.06 -4.93 -10.26
CA PHE A 95 6.38 -4.39 -10.59
C PHE A 95 7.32 -5.49 -11.10
N THR A 96 8.39 -5.10 -11.76
CA THR A 96 9.54 -5.98 -12.04
C THR A 96 10.58 -5.80 -10.95
N HIS A 97 11.01 -6.89 -10.29
CA HIS A 97 12.02 -6.85 -9.21
C HIS A 97 13.42 -6.68 -9.81
N ASP A 98 13.71 -5.51 -10.36
CA ASP A 98 14.97 -5.13 -11.04
C ASP A 98 15.90 -4.24 -10.20
N ILE A 99 15.41 -3.77 -9.04
CA ILE A 99 16.18 -3.06 -8.02
C ILE A 99 15.98 -3.68 -6.64
N GLU A 100 16.82 -3.35 -5.66
CA GLU A 100 16.61 -3.73 -4.25
C GLU A 100 15.40 -2.98 -3.67
N ILE A 101 14.41 -3.69 -3.15
CA ILE A 101 13.21 -3.12 -2.54
C ILE A 101 13.26 -3.31 -1.03
N LYS A 102 13.94 -2.40 -0.32
CA LYS A 102 14.19 -2.52 1.15
C LYS A 102 12.91 -2.56 1.98
N SER A 103 11.84 -1.95 1.51
CA SER A 103 10.55 -1.92 2.21
C SER A 103 9.81 -3.27 2.21
N MET A 104 10.02 -4.12 1.19
CA MET A 104 9.29 -5.38 1.02
C MET A 104 10.20 -6.62 1.00
N LEU A 105 11.43 -6.46 0.53
CA LEU A 105 12.41 -7.52 0.28
C LEU A 105 13.80 -7.13 0.84
N PRO A 106 13.90 -6.76 2.15
CA PRO A 106 15.18 -6.33 2.72
C PRO A 106 16.24 -7.41 2.56
N GLY A 107 17.40 -7.04 1.99
CA GLY A 107 18.54 -7.94 1.80
C GLY A 107 18.40 -8.94 0.64
N ILE A 108 17.34 -8.84 -0.18
CA ILE A 108 17.15 -9.71 -1.35
C ILE A 108 17.61 -8.95 -2.60
N SER A 109 18.60 -9.55 -3.30
CA SER A 109 19.09 -9.03 -4.58
C SER A 109 18.03 -9.09 -5.67
N PRO A 110 18.03 -8.14 -6.62
CA PRO A 110 17.11 -8.13 -7.76
C PRO A 110 17.11 -9.45 -8.54
N THR A 111 15.94 -9.94 -8.90
CA THR A 111 15.77 -11.21 -9.64
C THR A 111 15.33 -11.01 -11.09
N GLY A 112 14.95 -9.79 -11.48
CA GLY A 112 14.39 -9.47 -12.79
C GLY A 112 12.99 -10.04 -13.04
N ARG A 113 12.35 -10.65 -12.04
CA ARG A 113 11.05 -11.30 -12.19
C ARG A 113 9.90 -10.31 -11.97
N TYR A 114 8.86 -10.46 -12.79
CA TYR A 114 7.63 -9.68 -12.65
C TYR A 114 6.74 -10.23 -11.53
N VAL A 115 6.15 -9.32 -10.78
CA VAL A 115 5.31 -9.59 -9.60
C VAL A 115 3.94 -8.93 -9.77
N GLU A 116 2.87 -9.64 -9.40
CA GLU A 116 1.52 -9.10 -9.18
C GLU A 116 1.07 -9.57 -7.79
N LEU A 117 0.91 -8.65 -6.84
CA LEU A 117 0.71 -8.99 -5.43
C LEU A 117 -0.51 -8.27 -4.85
N PRO A 118 -1.51 -9.00 -4.33
CA PRO A 118 -2.60 -8.39 -3.57
C PRO A 118 -2.09 -7.69 -2.33
N HIS A 119 -2.58 -6.46 -2.10
CA HIS A 119 -2.32 -5.67 -0.90
C HIS A 119 -3.61 -5.21 -0.25
N VAL A 120 -3.58 -5.10 1.05
CA VAL A 120 -4.57 -4.35 1.83
C VAL A 120 -3.85 -3.24 2.56
N VAL A 121 -4.29 -2.01 2.37
CA VAL A 121 -3.76 -0.83 3.05
C VAL A 121 -4.84 -0.27 3.96
N VAL A 122 -4.55 -0.17 5.25
CA VAL A 122 -5.44 0.36 6.28
C VAL A 122 -4.86 1.68 6.78
N MET A 123 -5.50 2.79 6.42
CA MET A 123 -5.16 4.12 6.92
C MET A 123 -6.16 4.58 7.97
N LYS A 124 -5.69 4.90 9.16
CA LYS A 124 -6.44 5.56 10.23
C LYS A 124 -6.15 7.04 10.24
N PHE A 125 -7.16 7.84 10.55
CA PHE A 125 -7.09 9.29 10.54
C PHE A 125 -7.42 9.89 11.91
N GLU A 126 -6.70 10.96 12.24
CA GLU A 126 -7.07 11.91 13.27
C GLU A 126 -7.37 13.26 12.59
N GLY A 127 -8.65 13.64 12.56
CA GLY A 127 -9.11 14.78 11.76
C GLY A 127 -8.82 14.57 10.26
N ASN A 128 -7.94 15.41 9.70
CA ASN A 128 -7.53 15.38 8.29
C ASN A 128 -6.09 14.88 8.09
N LYS A 129 -5.54 14.21 9.08
CA LYS A 129 -4.17 13.71 9.07
C LYS A 129 -4.14 12.21 9.29
N ILE A 130 -3.23 11.53 8.63
CA ILE A 130 -3.02 10.10 8.78
C ILE A 130 -2.33 9.86 10.12
N LEU A 131 -2.98 9.06 10.97
CA LEU A 131 -2.44 8.59 12.25
C LEU A 131 -1.54 7.39 12.04
N HIS A 132 -2.02 6.41 11.30
CA HIS A 132 -1.21 5.24 10.94
C HIS A 132 -1.59 4.70 9.58
N GLU A 133 -0.61 4.00 8.98
CA GLU A 133 -0.74 3.19 7.79
C GLU A 133 -0.22 1.78 8.08
N HIS A 134 -1.10 0.78 7.97
CA HIS A 134 -0.74 -0.63 8.07
C HIS A 134 -0.93 -1.30 6.72
N ILE A 135 0.12 -1.93 6.22
CA ILE A 135 0.17 -2.53 4.90
C ILE A 135 0.34 -4.04 5.03
N TYR A 136 -0.53 -4.79 4.34
CA TYR A 136 -0.58 -6.25 4.37
C TYR A 136 -0.44 -6.80 2.97
N TRP A 137 0.36 -7.85 2.83
CA TRP A 137 0.46 -8.69 1.64
C TRP A 137 0.88 -10.10 2.03
N ASP A 138 0.79 -11.05 1.09
CA ASP A 138 1.28 -12.40 1.28
C ASP A 138 2.76 -12.49 0.90
N GLN A 139 3.64 -12.52 1.92
CA GLN A 139 5.08 -12.61 1.70
C GLN A 139 5.49 -13.94 1.05
N ALA A 140 4.79 -15.05 1.35
CA ALA A 140 5.08 -16.33 0.73
C ALA A 140 4.82 -16.27 -0.78
N SER A 141 3.69 -15.68 -1.19
CA SER A 141 3.38 -15.45 -2.60
C SER A 141 4.45 -14.59 -3.29
N LEU A 142 4.91 -13.51 -2.65
CA LEU A 142 5.98 -12.68 -3.19
C LEU A 142 7.26 -13.49 -3.42
N LEU A 143 7.69 -14.28 -2.42
CA LEU A 143 8.89 -15.10 -2.50
C LEU A 143 8.79 -16.21 -3.55
N VAL A 144 7.60 -16.78 -3.77
CA VAL A 144 7.34 -17.72 -4.88
C VAL A 144 7.53 -17.03 -6.23
N GLN A 145 6.94 -15.83 -6.40
CA GLN A 145 6.99 -15.10 -7.67
C GLN A 145 8.41 -14.69 -8.06
N ILE A 146 9.25 -14.30 -7.09
CA ILE A 146 10.66 -13.98 -7.34
C ILE A 146 11.57 -15.19 -7.34
N GLY A 147 11.03 -16.42 -7.12
CA GLY A 147 11.72 -17.71 -7.28
C GLY A 147 12.59 -18.13 -6.11
N LEU A 148 12.34 -17.60 -4.92
CA LEU A 148 13.06 -17.98 -3.69
C LEU A 148 12.39 -19.13 -2.94
N ILE A 149 11.11 -19.40 -3.19
CA ILE A 149 10.36 -20.53 -2.61
C ILE A 149 9.76 -21.37 -3.74
N ASP A 150 9.94 -22.70 -3.67
CA ASP A 150 9.22 -23.65 -4.53
C ASP A 150 7.84 -23.96 -3.91
N SER A 151 6.78 -23.65 -4.64
CA SER A 151 5.39 -23.86 -4.20
C SER A 151 4.91 -25.31 -4.35
N LYS A 152 5.64 -26.21 -5.04
CA LYS A 152 5.15 -27.55 -5.41
C LYS A 152 4.71 -28.43 -4.25
N SER A 153 5.35 -28.28 -3.09
CA SER A 153 5.07 -29.07 -1.88
C SER A 153 4.39 -28.29 -0.76
N LEU A 154 4.04 -27.03 -1.01
CA LEU A 154 3.49 -26.11 0.00
C LEU A 154 2.11 -25.61 -0.44
N PRO A 155 1.18 -25.38 0.50
CA PRO A 155 -0.14 -24.80 0.21
C PRO A 155 -0.06 -23.28 -0.01
N ILE A 156 0.82 -22.86 -0.91
CA ILE A 156 1.04 -21.45 -1.27
C ILE A 156 0.91 -21.27 -2.77
N THR A 157 0.53 -20.08 -3.21
CA THR A 157 0.39 -19.72 -4.61
C THR A 157 1.20 -18.47 -4.91
N GLY A 158 1.52 -18.24 -6.19
CA GLY A 158 2.24 -17.07 -6.64
C GLY A 158 1.30 -16.03 -7.26
N ILE A 159 1.57 -15.67 -8.51
CA ILE A 159 0.87 -14.63 -9.28
C ILE A 159 -0.63 -14.92 -9.47
N GLU A 160 -1.04 -16.17 -9.32
CA GLU A 160 -2.43 -16.63 -9.44
C GLU A 160 -3.36 -15.94 -8.45
N GLN A 161 -2.87 -15.58 -7.26
CA GLN A 161 -3.67 -14.85 -6.25
C GLN A 161 -4.21 -13.55 -6.83
N ALA A 162 -3.32 -12.70 -7.37
CA ALA A 162 -3.70 -11.41 -7.93
C ALA A 162 -4.62 -11.56 -9.15
N ARG A 163 -4.30 -12.49 -10.06
CA ARG A 163 -5.06 -12.71 -11.29
C ARG A 163 -6.46 -13.25 -11.00
N ASN A 164 -6.59 -14.17 -10.04
CA ASN A 164 -7.88 -14.70 -9.63
C ASN A 164 -8.74 -13.61 -8.95
N LEU A 165 -8.16 -12.81 -8.06
CA LEU A 165 -8.84 -11.69 -7.42
C LEU A 165 -9.37 -10.68 -8.47
N LEU A 166 -8.55 -10.30 -9.44
CA LEU A 166 -8.96 -9.43 -10.54
C LEU A 166 -10.11 -10.01 -11.37
N LYS A 167 -10.07 -11.32 -11.66
CA LYS A 167 -11.14 -12.01 -12.39
C LYS A 167 -12.44 -12.01 -11.61
N LEU A 168 -12.41 -12.35 -10.32
CA LEU A 168 -13.58 -12.39 -9.45
C LEU A 168 -14.20 -11.01 -9.25
N SER A 169 -13.40 -9.98 -9.04
CA SER A 169 -13.88 -8.60 -8.86
C SER A 169 -14.59 -8.05 -10.10
N LYS A 170 -14.13 -8.42 -11.30
CA LYS A 170 -14.79 -8.04 -12.57
C LYS A 170 -16.10 -8.80 -12.79
N SER A 171 -16.20 -10.07 -12.38
CA SER A 171 -17.41 -10.88 -12.53
C SER A 171 -18.56 -10.40 -11.64
N ASN A 172 -18.25 -9.95 -10.42
CA ASN A 172 -19.25 -9.42 -9.49
C ASN A 172 -19.84 -8.08 -9.98
N ARG A 173 -19.05 -7.22 -10.62
CA ARG A 173 -19.56 -5.96 -11.19
C ARG A 173 -20.62 -6.16 -12.28
N LYS A 174 -20.66 -7.33 -12.94
CA LYS A 174 -21.66 -7.67 -13.98
C LYS A 174 -22.97 -8.21 -13.42
N LYS A 175 -22.96 -8.74 -12.18
CA LYS A 175 -24.18 -9.35 -11.56
C LYS A 175 -25.05 -8.34 -10.80
N PHE A 176 -24.54 -7.15 -10.51
CA PHE A 176 -25.24 -6.11 -9.74
C PHE A 176 -25.52 -4.84 -10.58
N LYS A 177 -25.49 -4.95 -11.90
CA LYS A 177 -26.03 -3.98 -12.86
C LYS A 177 -27.32 -4.54 -13.47
#